data_6ec960b1c7596c1391f5450c63cde86d
#
_entry.id   6ec960b1c7596c1391f5450c63cde86d
#
_cell.length_a   1.000
_cell.length_b   1.000
_cell.length_c   1.000
_cell.angle_alpha   90.00
_cell.angle_beta   90.00
_cell.angle_gamma   90.00
#
_symmetry.space_group_name_H-M   'P 1'
#
loop_
_entity.id
_entity.type
_entity.pdbx_description
1 polymer ?
#
loop_
_entity_poly.entity_id
_entity_poly.type
_entity_poly.pdbx_seq_one_letter_code
_entity_poly.pdbx_strand_id
1 'polypeptide(L)'
;YGDHRDLHYPLRRQRQMCIRDRFVAVSRLGSSLLMAKASREFIYGLNPAFEVLRAGKRRVFAAHINEGMQKNPRLKKLVGLLESKNVELEWTDKGRLMQLSGSRDHQGVVLKTSLYPYLEFEDLLDAERMLLLDNLEDPHNVGAILRSAEVFGFTSVCLPKKGVPEIYPSVVKVSTGATEFMKICRSHSANNYTLKAAEAGYRIVALDMAGKVNLKEVSESNYNRLFLVIGGEDRSVGQYILNMADDIIGIRQQGQVNSLNASVAAGIAMFELGQDK
;
A
#
# COMPACT_ATOMS: atom_id res chain seq x y z
N TYR A 1 -5.04 45.11 18.70
CA TYR A 1 -3.62 44.82 18.38
C TYR A 1 -3.21 43.60 19.18
N GLY A 2 -3.18 42.44 18.58
CA GLY A 2 -2.76 41.17 19.16
C GLY A 2 -2.42 40.21 18.05
N ASP A 3 -1.17 39.84 18.00
CA ASP A 3 -0.42 39.13 16.97
C ASP A 3 -0.90 37.67 16.87
N HIS A 4 -1.45 37.26 15.70
CA HIS A 4 -1.80 35.89 15.36
C HIS A 4 -0.69 35.24 14.53
N ARG A 5 0.43 34.93 15.15
CA ARG A 5 1.46 34.07 14.60
C ARG A 5 1.81 33.07 15.68
N ASP A 6 1.43 31.81 15.51
CA ASP A 6 2.07 30.61 16.03
C ASP A 6 1.09 29.41 16.17
N LEU A 7 0.60 28.89 15.05
CA LEU A 7 -0.13 27.61 15.05
C LEU A 7 0.30 26.62 13.94
N HIS A 8 1.43 26.88 13.26
CA HIS A 8 1.86 26.00 12.15
C HIS A 8 3.17 25.23 12.38
N TYR A 9 3.68 25.11 13.61
CA TYR A 9 5.01 24.53 13.84
C TYR A 9 5.10 23.03 14.10
N PRO A 10 4.07 22.24 14.48
CA PRO A 10 4.24 20.81 14.73
C PRO A 10 4.29 19.92 13.49
N LEU A 11 3.64 20.32 12.39
CA LEU A 11 3.48 19.43 11.20
C LEU A 11 4.71 19.36 10.30
N ARG A 12 5.58 20.36 10.32
CA ARG A 12 6.83 20.35 9.53
C ARG A 12 7.90 19.38 10.06
N ARG A 13 7.92 19.10 11.37
CA ARG A 13 8.91 18.18 11.96
C ARG A 13 8.65 16.71 11.67
N GLN A 14 7.41 16.29 11.48
CA GLN A 14 7.10 14.91 11.12
C GLN A 14 7.48 14.56 9.67
N ARG A 15 7.37 15.50 8.73
CA ARG A 15 7.79 15.28 7.33
C ARG A 15 9.31 15.15 7.18
N GLN A 16 10.10 15.76 8.05
CA GLN A 16 11.56 15.65 7.98
C GLN A 16 12.13 14.41 8.67
N MET A 17 11.40 13.75 9.59
CA MET A 17 11.89 12.51 10.25
C MET A 17 11.87 11.29 9.34
N CYS A 18 10.97 11.20 8.35
CA CYS A 18 10.92 10.06 7.42
C CYS A 18 12.04 10.05 6.37
N ILE A 19 12.77 11.16 6.20
CA ILE A 19 13.83 11.30 5.17
C ILE A 19 15.24 11.17 5.78
N ARG A 20 15.39 11.32 7.10
CA ARG A 20 16.70 11.50 7.75
C ARG A 20 17.39 10.22 8.21
N ASP A 21 16.72 9.09 8.28
CA ASP A 21 17.32 7.83 8.78
C ASP A 21 18.08 7.02 7.70
N ARG A 22 18.36 7.63 6.54
CA ARG A 22 19.20 7.03 5.50
C ARG A 22 20.66 7.48 5.48
N PHE A 23 21.07 8.41 6.35
CA PHE A 23 22.42 8.96 6.33
C PHE A 23 23.05 9.04 7.71
N VAL A 24 23.60 7.94 8.21
CA VAL A 24 24.73 7.95 9.15
C VAL A 24 25.63 6.76 8.84
N ALA A 25 26.83 7.11 8.45
CA ALA A 25 28.07 6.36 8.34
C ALA A 25 28.54 6.05 6.93
N VAL A 26 29.19 7.05 6.29
CA VAL A 26 30.33 6.77 5.39
C VAL A 26 31.37 7.87 5.60
N SER A 27 32.43 7.58 6.34
CA SER A 27 33.71 8.24 6.25
C SER A 27 34.55 7.58 5.15
N ARG A 28 34.86 8.33 4.13
CA ARG A 28 35.99 8.25 3.18
C ARG A 28 36.74 6.93 3.07
N LEU A 29 36.49 6.20 1.94
CA LEU A 29 37.54 5.54 1.15
C LEU A 29 36.94 5.09 -0.21
N GLY A 30 37.53 5.58 -1.30
CA GLY A 30 37.55 4.96 -2.63
C GLY A 30 36.22 4.86 -3.40
N SER A 31 36.10 5.67 -4.44
CA SER A 31 35.16 5.58 -5.59
C SER A 31 34.81 4.13 -6.00
N SER A 32 33.51 3.91 -6.23
CA SER A 32 32.83 2.69 -6.75
C SER A 32 32.30 1.70 -5.70
N LEU A 33 31.38 2.14 -4.84
CA LEU A 33 30.38 1.23 -4.28
C LEU A 33 29.00 1.76 -4.66
N LEU A 34 28.41 1.15 -5.70
CA LEU A 34 26.96 1.17 -5.92
C LEU A 34 26.30 0.88 -4.57
N MET A 35 25.43 1.81 -4.10
CA MET A 35 24.64 1.59 -2.89
C MET A 35 23.91 0.26 -3.04
N ALA A 36 24.35 -0.76 -2.33
CA ALA A 36 23.65 -2.03 -2.23
C ALA A 36 22.27 -1.72 -1.63
N LYS A 37 21.22 -1.79 -2.44
CA LYS A 37 19.83 -1.66 -2.02
C LYS A 37 19.62 -2.65 -0.88
N ALA A 38 19.12 -2.23 0.28
CA ALA A 38 18.90 -3.11 1.41
C ALA A 38 18.13 -4.35 0.93
N SER A 39 18.73 -5.54 1.09
CA SER A 39 18.14 -6.80 0.62
C SER A 39 17.07 -7.35 1.54
N ARG A 40 16.73 -6.64 2.61
CA ARG A 40 15.85 -7.11 3.70
C ARG A 40 15.05 -5.95 4.26
N GLU A 41 13.86 -6.26 4.77
CA GLU A 41 12.99 -5.31 5.46
C GLU A 41 12.40 -5.92 6.75
N PHE A 42 11.83 -5.05 7.60
CA PHE A 42 11.32 -5.43 8.91
C PHE A 42 9.82 -5.19 8.98
N ILE A 43 9.05 -6.25 8.74
CA ILE A 43 7.58 -6.23 8.83
C ILE A 43 7.17 -6.35 10.30
N TYR A 44 6.27 -5.48 10.76
CA TYR A 44 5.89 -5.42 12.16
C TYR A 44 4.38 -5.47 12.39
N GLY A 45 4.00 -6.00 13.55
CA GLY A 45 2.62 -6.16 13.99
C GLY A 45 2.09 -7.57 13.82
N LEU A 46 1.17 -7.96 14.72
CA LEU A 46 0.65 -9.33 14.78
C LEU A 46 -0.07 -9.76 13.50
N ASN A 47 -1.00 -8.94 12.98
CA ASN A 47 -1.71 -9.28 11.74
C ASN A 47 -0.77 -9.40 10.55
N PRO A 48 0.08 -8.39 10.23
CA PRO A 48 1.06 -8.53 9.16
C PRO A 48 1.94 -9.78 9.28
N ALA A 49 2.40 -10.09 10.49
CA ALA A 49 3.23 -11.28 10.71
C ALA A 49 2.50 -12.58 10.37
N PHE A 50 1.24 -12.72 10.76
CA PHE A 50 0.43 -13.87 10.37
C PHE A 50 0.25 -13.96 8.86
N GLU A 51 -0.09 -12.85 8.20
CA GLU A 51 -0.39 -12.86 6.77
C GLU A 51 0.86 -13.08 5.91
N VAL A 52 2.03 -12.55 6.30
CA VAL A 52 3.32 -12.88 5.67
C VAL A 52 3.58 -14.39 5.71
N LEU A 53 3.36 -15.03 6.87
CA LEU A 53 3.57 -16.47 7.02
C LEU A 53 2.53 -17.31 6.28
N ARG A 54 1.29 -16.86 6.19
CA ARG A 54 0.20 -17.55 5.46
C ARG A 54 0.38 -17.46 3.96
N ALA A 55 0.67 -16.28 3.45
CA ALA A 55 0.88 -16.06 2.02
C ALA A 55 2.14 -16.74 1.49
N GLY A 56 3.19 -16.82 2.30
CA GLY A 56 4.45 -17.47 1.94
C GLY A 56 5.21 -16.82 0.78
N LYS A 57 4.85 -15.60 0.38
CA LYS A 57 5.49 -14.88 -0.73
C LYS A 57 6.88 -14.37 -0.40
N ARG A 58 7.09 -13.99 0.87
CA ARG A 58 8.36 -13.48 1.35
C ARG A 58 9.12 -14.56 2.11
N ARG A 59 10.43 -14.62 1.92
CA ARG A 59 11.29 -15.39 2.81
C ARG A 59 11.39 -14.67 4.14
N VAL A 60 11.07 -15.37 5.23
CA VAL A 60 11.27 -14.90 6.61
C VAL A 60 12.60 -15.46 7.12
N PHE A 61 13.51 -14.58 7.54
CA PHE A 61 14.84 -14.96 8.00
C PHE A 61 14.88 -15.13 9.52
N ALA A 62 14.22 -14.25 10.26
CA ALA A 62 14.12 -14.29 11.71
C ALA A 62 12.86 -13.56 12.19
N ALA A 63 12.42 -13.87 13.40
CA ALA A 63 11.35 -13.19 14.11
C ALA A 63 11.85 -12.69 15.46
N HIS A 64 11.79 -11.36 15.65
CA HIS A 64 12.11 -10.72 16.92
C HIS A 64 10.83 -10.55 17.73
N ILE A 65 10.79 -11.06 18.95
CA ILE A 65 9.58 -11.21 19.77
C ILE A 65 9.79 -10.58 21.14
N ASN A 66 8.77 -9.86 21.64
CA ASN A 66 8.82 -9.23 22.94
C ASN A 66 8.71 -10.25 24.09
N GLU A 67 9.74 -10.35 24.90
CA GLU A 67 9.81 -11.20 26.11
C GLU A 67 8.63 -10.91 27.07
N GLY A 68 8.25 -9.64 27.23
CA GLY A 68 7.14 -9.23 28.11
C GLY A 68 5.76 -9.67 27.66
N MET A 69 5.62 -10.25 26.46
CA MET A 69 4.33 -10.65 25.89
C MET A 69 4.14 -12.17 25.78
N GLN A 70 4.97 -12.99 26.40
CA GLN A 70 4.91 -14.46 26.33
C GLN A 70 3.54 -15.05 26.74
N LYS A 71 2.78 -14.35 27.59
CA LYS A 71 1.43 -14.77 28.01
C LYS A 71 0.34 -14.43 26.99
N ASN A 72 0.61 -13.62 25.95
CA ASN A 72 -0.39 -13.21 24.96
C ASN A 72 -0.80 -14.42 24.09
N PRO A 73 -2.09 -14.81 24.05
CA PRO A 73 -2.52 -16.02 23.31
C PRO A 73 -2.28 -15.93 21.80
N ARG A 74 -2.45 -14.74 21.22
CA ARG A 74 -2.21 -14.53 19.77
C ARG A 74 -0.73 -14.64 19.44
N LEU A 75 0.14 -14.09 20.30
CA LEU A 75 1.58 -14.21 20.12
C LEU A 75 2.03 -15.66 20.25
N LYS A 76 1.49 -16.43 21.18
CA LYS A 76 1.76 -17.88 21.28
C LYS A 76 1.41 -18.64 20.01
N LYS A 77 0.26 -18.34 19.39
CA LYS A 77 -0.14 -18.94 18.11
C LYS A 77 0.85 -18.58 16.99
N LEU A 78 1.30 -17.32 16.96
CA LEU A 78 2.29 -16.86 15.97
C LEU A 78 3.63 -17.57 16.16
N VAL A 79 4.09 -17.71 17.41
CA VAL A 79 5.33 -18.44 17.74
C VAL A 79 5.24 -19.89 17.26
N GLY A 80 4.16 -20.61 17.56
CA GLY A 80 3.98 -21.99 17.08
C GLY A 80 3.98 -22.08 15.54
N LEU A 81 3.42 -21.07 14.83
CA LEU A 81 3.48 -21.03 13.37
C LEU A 81 4.90 -20.75 12.85
N LEU A 82 5.66 -19.88 13.51
CA LEU A 82 7.07 -19.59 13.18
C LEU A 82 7.94 -20.83 13.37
N GLU A 83 7.78 -21.52 14.50
CA GLU A 83 8.49 -22.77 14.81
C GLU A 83 8.19 -23.87 13.79
N SER A 84 6.91 -24.04 13.41
CA SER A 84 6.51 -25.02 12.39
C SER A 84 7.10 -24.75 10.99
N LYS A 85 7.51 -23.51 10.73
CA LYS A 85 8.20 -23.08 9.51
C LYS A 85 9.72 -22.98 9.65
N ASN A 86 10.27 -23.43 10.79
CA ASN A 86 11.70 -23.37 11.12
C ASN A 86 12.28 -21.94 11.01
N VAL A 87 11.53 -20.92 11.43
CA VAL A 87 11.99 -19.53 11.48
C VAL A 87 12.76 -19.33 12.78
N GLU A 88 13.96 -18.71 12.70
CA GLU A 88 14.76 -18.34 13.85
C GLU A 88 14.02 -17.35 14.75
N LEU A 89 13.94 -17.62 16.07
CA LEU A 89 13.26 -16.79 17.04
C LEU A 89 14.26 -16.07 17.93
N GLU A 90 14.18 -14.75 18.00
CA GLU A 90 14.94 -13.90 18.92
C GLU A 90 14.00 -13.22 19.91
N TRP A 91 14.10 -13.59 21.19
CA TRP A 91 13.36 -12.91 22.25
C TRP A 91 14.12 -11.64 22.65
N THR A 92 13.39 -10.52 22.78
CA THR A 92 14.02 -9.21 23.01
C THR A 92 13.04 -8.23 23.69
N ASP A 93 13.53 -7.06 24.08
CA ASP A 93 12.74 -6.01 24.70
C ASP A 93 12.00 -5.11 23.67
N LYS A 94 11.10 -4.26 24.17
CA LYS A 94 10.32 -3.31 23.34
C LYS A 94 11.19 -2.27 22.64
N GLY A 95 12.29 -1.84 23.27
CA GLY A 95 13.20 -0.84 22.71
C GLY A 95 13.88 -1.36 21.46
N ARG A 96 14.34 -2.61 21.49
CA ARG A 96 14.93 -3.27 20.33
C ARG A 96 13.93 -3.45 19.20
N LEU A 97 12.70 -3.86 19.50
CA LEU A 97 11.62 -3.97 18.48
C LEU A 97 11.29 -2.61 17.85
N MET A 98 11.22 -1.55 18.65
CA MET A 98 11.01 -0.19 18.15
C MET A 98 12.18 0.27 17.26
N GLN A 99 13.40 -0.07 17.61
CA GLN A 99 14.58 0.24 16.80
C GLN A 99 14.56 -0.47 15.44
N LEU A 100 14.18 -1.76 15.41
CA LEU A 100 14.09 -2.55 14.19
C LEU A 100 12.94 -2.11 13.28
N SER A 101 11.76 -1.82 13.84
CA SER A 101 10.56 -1.46 13.09
C SER A 101 10.45 0.04 12.74
N GLY A 102 11.21 0.90 13.42
CA GLY A 102 11.04 2.36 13.35
C GLY A 102 9.69 2.84 13.92
N SER A 103 8.93 1.98 14.63
CA SER A 103 7.58 2.26 15.10
C SER A 103 7.30 1.71 16.49
N ARG A 104 6.45 2.39 17.26
CA ARG A 104 5.92 1.90 18.54
C ARG A 104 4.80 0.86 18.35
N ASP A 105 4.21 0.80 17.16
CA ASP A 105 3.04 -0.04 16.84
C ASP A 105 3.40 -1.47 16.44
N HIS A 106 4.58 -1.94 16.84
CA HIS A 106 5.07 -3.29 16.51
C HIS A 106 4.28 -4.43 17.16
N GLN A 107 3.42 -4.16 18.13
CA GLN A 107 2.56 -5.17 18.78
C GLN A 107 3.30 -6.41 19.31
N GLY A 108 4.57 -6.26 19.66
CA GLY A 108 5.40 -7.31 20.23
C GLY A 108 6.07 -8.25 19.23
N VAL A 109 5.99 -7.99 17.92
CA VAL A 109 6.65 -8.80 16.90
C VAL A 109 7.19 -7.96 15.74
N VAL A 110 8.37 -8.33 15.26
CA VAL A 110 9.01 -7.80 14.04
C VAL A 110 9.62 -8.97 13.27
N LEU A 111 9.22 -9.16 12.03
CA LEU A 111 9.78 -10.17 11.13
C LEU A 111 10.86 -9.55 10.24
N LYS A 112 12.03 -10.17 10.17
CA LYS A 112 13.06 -9.86 9.19
C LYS A 112 12.78 -10.66 7.93
N THR A 113 12.41 -9.98 6.83
CA THR A 113 11.96 -10.63 5.58
C THR A 113 12.77 -10.20 4.37
N SER A 114 12.62 -10.92 3.25
CA SER A 114 12.99 -10.40 1.94
C SER A 114 12.14 -9.17 1.58
N LEU A 115 12.59 -8.41 0.59
CA LEU A 115 11.79 -7.32 0.01
C LEU A 115 10.48 -7.86 -0.58
N TYR A 116 9.52 -6.96 -0.82
CA TYR A 116 8.28 -7.31 -1.51
C TYR A 116 8.58 -7.79 -2.94
N PRO A 117 8.07 -8.96 -3.36
CA PRO A 117 8.31 -9.51 -4.69
C PRO A 117 7.31 -8.91 -5.69
N TYR A 118 7.67 -7.76 -6.30
CA TYR A 118 6.87 -7.18 -7.38
C TYR A 118 6.89 -8.08 -8.61
N LEU A 119 5.76 -8.09 -9.31
CA LEU A 119 5.55 -8.78 -10.59
C LEU A 119 5.73 -7.79 -11.76
N GLU A 120 5.81 -8.29 -12.97
CA GLU A 120 5.69 -7.47 -14.17
C GLU A 120 4.21 -7.26 -14.52
N PHE A 121 3.91 -6.26 -15.35
CA PHE A 121 2.53 -5.93 -15.71
C PHE A 121 1.84 -7.10 -16.44
N GLU A 122 2.59 -7.78 -17.26
CA GLU A 122 2.12 -8.92 -18.05
C GLU A 122 1.62 -10.09 -17.18
N ASP A 123 2.16 -10.24 -15.97
CA ASP A 123 1.73 -11.26 -15.00
C ASP A 123 0.36 -10.96 -14.36
N LEU A 124 -0.17 -9.74 -14.56
CA LEU A 124 -1.46 -9.32 -14.05
C LEU A 124 -2.59 -9.45 -15.08
N LEU A 125 -2.27 -9.72 -16.36
CA LEU A 125 -3.23 -9.69 -17.46
C LEU A 125 -4.28 -10.81 -17.44
N ASP A 126 -4.20 -11.77 -16.55
CA ASP A 126 -5.22 -12.80 -16.33
C ASP A 126 -6.38 -12.31 -15.44
N ALA A 127 -6.23 -11.14 -14.80
CA ALA A 127 -7.23 -10.59 -13.89
C ALA A 127 -8.39 -9.93 -14.64
N GLU A 128 -9.61 -10.15 -14.18
CA GLU A 128 -10.80 -9.45 -14.68
C GLU A 128 -10.85 -8.00 -14.15
N ARG A 129 -10.29 -7.77 -12.96
CA ARG A 129 -10.29 -6.48 -12.27
C ARG A 129 -8.87 -6.09 -11.87
N MET A 130 -8.43 -4.95 -12.35
CA MET A 130 -7.16 -4.34 -11.93
C MET A 130 -7.38 -2.97 -11.31
N LEU A 131 -6.47 -2.59 -10.41
CA LEU A 131 -6.44 -1.29 -9.74
C LEU A 131 -5.16 -0.55 -10.08
N LEU A 132 -5.25 0.73 -10.45
CA LEU A 132 -4.14 1.65 -10.55
C LEU A 132 -4.29 2.73 -9.47
N LEU A 133 -3.24 2.97 -8.71
CA LEU A 133 -3.15 4.12 -7.81
C LEU A 133 -2.30 5.21 -8.48
N ASP A 134 -2.83 6.43 -8.59
CA ASP A 134 -2.14 7.56 -9.21
C ASP A 134 -2.04 8.74 -8.23
N ASN A 135 -0.83 9.32 -8.07
CA ASN A 135 -0.57 10.48 -7.21
C ASN A 135 -1.00 10.31 -5.74
N LEU A 136 -0.93 9.11 -5.19
CA LEU A 136 -1.26 8.77 -3.79
C LEU A 136 0.03 8.66 -2.96
N GLU A 137 0.48 9.75 -2.36
CA GLU A 137 1.77 9.82 -1.67
C GLU A 137 1.73 9.32 -0.21
N ASP A 138 0.55 9.30 0.43
CA ASP A 138 0.41 8.87 1.82
C ASP A 138 0.34 7.33 1.94
N PRO A 139 1.31 6.69 2.65
CA PRO A 139 1.30 5.25 2.90
C PRO A 139 0.06 4.76 3.65
N HIS A 140 -0.60 5.62 4.44
CA HIS A 140 -1.83 5.28 5.15
C HIS A 140 -3.00 5.12 4.18
N ASN A 141 -3.19 6.06 3.25
CA ASN A 141 -4.21 5.95 2.23
C ASN A 141 -3.96 4.74 1.32
N VAL A 142 -2.71 4.55 0.86
CA VAL A 142 -2.35 3.39 0.04
C VAL A 142 -2.63 2.08 0.78
N GLY A 143 -2.20 1.95 2.04
CA GLY A 143 -2.46 0.74 2.83
C GLY A 143 -3.95 0.47 3.05
N ALA A 144 -4.76 1.50 3.31
CA ALA A 144 -6.20 1.38 3.48
C ALA A 144 -6.91 0.98 2.18
N ILE A 145 -6.50 1.55 1.04
CA ILE A 145 -7.03 1.20 -0.29
C ILE A 145 -6.69 -0.26 -0.61
N LEU A 146 -5.43 -0.68 -0.43
CA LEU A 146 -5.00 -2.05 -0.73
C LEU A 146 -5.73 -3.08 0.15
N ARG A 147 -6.05 -2.73 1.40
CA ARG A 147 -6.87 -3.59 2.27
C ARG A 147 -8.29 -3.75 1.72
N SER A 148 -8.93 -2.65 1.28
CA SER A 148 -10.26 -2.70 0.67
C SER A 148 -10.24 -3.42 -0.67
N ALA A 149 -9.19 -3.21 -1.46
CA ALA A 149 -9.00 -3.86 -2.74
C ALA A 149 -8.94 -5.39 -2.63
N GLU A 150 -8.21 -5.90 -1.64
CA GLU A 150 -8.16 -7.35 -1.38
C GLU A 150 -9.54 -7.91 -1.03
N VAL A 151 -10.28 -7.22 -0.14
CA VAL A 151 -11.62 -7.63 0.29
C VAL A 151 -12.63 -7.63 -0.86
N PHE A 152 -12.54 -6.68 -1.79
CA PHE A 152 -13.48 -6.53 -2.91
C PHE A 152 -13.00 -7.15 -4.22
N GLY A 153 -11.96 -7.99 -4.20
CA GLY A 153 -11.53 -8.76 -5.37
C GLY A 153 -10.64 -8.01 -6.37
N PHE A 154 -10.16 -6.79 -6.05
CA PHE A 154 -9.18 -6.05 -6.84
C PHE A 154 -7.75 -6.43 -6.42
N THR A 155 -7.40 -7.71 -6.55
CA THR A 155 -6.12 -8.24 -6.06
C THR A 155 -4.93 -8.00 -6.98
N SER A 156 -5.16 -7.53 -8.22
CA SER A 156 -4.15 -7.17 -9.21
C SER A 156 -3.97 -5.66 -9.25
N VAL A 157 -2.78 -5.16 -8.83
CA VAL A 157 -2.56 -3.72 -8.59
C VAL A 157 -1.31 -3.20 -9.30
N CYS A 158 -1.48 -2.07 -9.97
CA CYS A 158 -0.41 -1.31 -10.59
C CYS A 158 -0.01 -0.11 -9.69
N LEU A 159 1.23 -0.08 -9.24
CA LEU A 159 1.80 1.04 -8.50
C LEU A 159 2.85 1.74 -9.37
N PRO A 160 2.65 3.01 -9.74
CA PRO A 160 3.64 3.76 -10.50
C PRO A 160 4.96 3.91 -9.73
N LYS A 161 6.08 4.04 -10.46
CA LYS A 161 7.39 4.27 -9.85
C LYS A 161 7.50 5.62 -9.12
N LYS A 162 6.67 6.59 -9.49
CA LYS A 162 6.60 7.95 -8.90
C LYS A 162 5.17 8.26 -8.47
N GLY A 163 5.05 9.09 -7.44
CA GLY A 163 3.76 9.57 -6.93
C GLY A 163 3.01 8.58 -6.03
N VAL A 164 3.53 7.36 -5.86
CA VAL A 164 2.96 6.34 -4.96
C VAL A 164 4.09 5.64 -4.21
N PRO A 165 3.99 5.42 -2.89
CA PRO A 165 5.00 4.71 -2.12
C PRO A 165 5.17 3.24 -2.58
N GLU A 166 6.33 2.68 -2.29
CA GLU A 166 6.55 1.24 -2.38
C GLU A 166 5.75 0.51 -1.28
N ILE A 167 5.67 -0.81 -1.36
CA ILE A 167 5.08 -1.64 -0.30
C ILE A 167 6.06 -1.70 0.89
N TYR A 168 6.20 -0.56 1.56
CA TYR A 168 6.98 -0.45 2.79
C TYR A 168 6.30 -1.18 3.95
N PRO A 169 7.05 -1.49 5.05
CA PRO A 169 6.47 -2.07 6.26
C PRO A 169 5.26 -1.30 6.83
N SER A 170 5.23 0.03 6.69
CA SER A 170 4.08 0.86 7.08
C SER A 170 2.84 0.58 6.23
N VAL A 171 2.97 0.39 4.92
CA VAL A 171 1.86 0.02 4.02
C VAL A 171 1.34 -1.38 4.37
N VAL A 172 2.24 -2.35 4.59
CA VAL A 172 1.88 -3.69 5.06
C VAL A 172 1.15 -3.64 6.40
N LYS A 173 1.59 -2.76 7.31
CA LYS A 173 0.96 -2.58 8.61
C LYS A 173 -0.46 -2.03 8.50
N VAL A 174 -0.66 -0.98 7.72
CA VAL A 174 -1.98 -0.34 7.53
C VAL A 174 -2.93 -1.26 6.79
N SER A 175 -2.46 -1.94 5.74
CA SER A 175 -3.24 -2.96 5.03
C SER A 175 -3.51 -4.22 5.85
N THR A 176 -2.99 -4.30 7.09
CA THR A 176 -3.09 -5.50 7.97
C THR A 176 -2.51 -6.78 7.35
N GLY A 177 -1.61 -6.64 6.35
CA GLY A 177 -1.00 -7.75 5.62
C GLY A 177 -1.73 -8.16 4.34
N ALA A 178 -2.80 -7.47 3.94
CA ALA A 178 -3.53 -7.76 2.69
C ALA A 178 -2.64 -7.76 1.45
N THR A 179 -1.61 -6.90 1.43
CA THR A 179 -0.60 -6.84 0.35
C THR A 179 0.06 -8.19 0.07
N GLU A 180 0.14 -9.07 1.04
CA GLU A 180 0.79 -10.37 0.89
C GLU A 180 -0.02 -11.35 0.01
N PHE A 181 -1.32 -11.09 -0.20
CA PHE A 181 -2.19 -11.89 -1.07
C PHE A 181 -2.37 -11.30 -2.47
N MET A 182 -1.86 -10.09 -2.71
CA MET A 182 -2.08 -9.33 -3.93
C MET A 182 -0.96 -9.54 -4.96
N LYS A 183 -1.30 -9.52 -6.25
CA LYS A 183 -0.37 -9.39 -7.37
C LYS A 183 -0.08 -7.91 -7.60
N ILE A 184 1.11 -7.44 -7.28
CA ILE A 184 1.45 -6.00 -7.42
C ILE A 184 2.62 -5.83 -8.37
N CYS A 185 2.46 -4.99 -9.40
CA CYS A 185 3.53 -4.57 -10.29
C CYS A 185 3.96 -3.11 -10.01
N ARG A 186 5.24 -2.82 -10.26
CA ARG A 186 5.85 -1.49 -10.04
C ARG A 186 6.93 -1.19 -11.09
N SER A 187 6.63 -1.40 -12.37
CA SER A 187 7.62 -1.27 -13.45
C SER A 187 7.46 0.00 -14.29
N HIS A 188 6.27 0.60 -14.36
CA HIS A 188 5.94 1.68 -15.28
C HIS A 188 5.43 2.96 -14.59
N SER A 189 5.12 3.99 -15.38
CA SER A 189 4.35 5.18 -14.97
C SER A 189 2.84 4.89 -15.03
N ALA A 190 2.02 5.72 -14.36
CA ALA A 190 0.56 5.58 -14.40
C ALA A 190 0.01 5.64 -15.83
N ASN A 191 0.48 6.60 -16.64
CA ASN A 191 0.07 6.73 -18.04
C ASN A 191 0.39 5.48 -18.88
N ASN A 192 1.58 4.88 -18.65
CA ASN A 192 1.98 3.70 -19.39
C ASN A 192 1.17 2.46 -18.99
N TYR A 193 0.84 2.31 -17.70
CA TYR A 193 -0.07 1.26 -17.23
C TYR A 193 -1.46 1.39 -17.86
N THR A 194 -2.01 2.62 -17.91
CA THR A 194 -3.32 2.87 -18.52
C THR A 194 -3.32 2.53 -20.01
N LEU A 195 -2.28 2.94 -20.75
CA LEU A 195 -2.14 2.61 -22.17
C LEU A 195 -2.10 1.09 -22.37
N LYS A 196 -1.23 0.38 -21.66
CA LYS A 196 -1.11 -1.08 -21.75
C LYS A 196 -2.42 -1.82 -21.35
N ALA A 197 -3.15 -1.31 -20.36
CA ALA A 197 -4.44 -1.87 -19.97
C ALA A 197 -5.49 -1.68 -21.08
N ALA A 198 -5.55 -0.50 -21.69
CA ALA A 198 -6.44 -0.23 -22.83
C ALA A 198 -6.10 -1.14 -24.03
N GLU A 199 -4.83 -1.27 -24.39
CA GLU A 199 -4.35 -2.19 -25.44
C GLU A 199 -4.70 -3.65 -25.15
N ALA A 200 -4.75 -4.05 -23.87
CA ALA A 200 -5.14 -5.38 -23.43
C ALA A 200 -6.66 -5.59 -23.33
N GLY A 201 -7.46 -4.59 -23.72
CA GLY A 201 -8.92 -4.67 -23.77
C GLY A 201 -9.64 -4.45 -22.43
N TYR A 202 -8.99 -3.79 -21.47
CA TYR A 202 -9.66 -3.35 -20.25
C TYR A 202 -10.47 -2.09 -20.48
N ARG A 203 -11.67 -2.03 -19.90
CA ARG A 203 -12.42 -0.77 -19.75
C ARG A 203 -11.74 0.09 -18.70
N ILE A 204 -11.34 1.28 -19.07
CA ILE A 204 -10.65 2.22 -18.20
C ILE A 204 -11.67 3.09 -17.47
N VAL A 205 -11.76 2.96 -16.16
CA VAL A 205 -12.68 3.71 -15.31
C VAL A 205 -11.86 4.54 -14.30
N ALA A 206 -11.98 5.86 -14.38
CA ALA A 206 -11.29 6.78 -13.49
C ALA A 206 -12.23 7.32 -12.41
N LEU A 207 -11.84 7.21 -11.14
CA LEU A 207 -12.55 7.84 -10.03
C LEU A 207 -12.04 9.25 -9.83
N ASP A 208 -12.88 10.24 -10.11
CA ASP A 208 -12.55 11.66 -10.01
C ASP A 208 -13.73 12.48 -9.46
N MET A 209 -13.46 13.57 -8.74
CA MET A 209 -14.50 14.46 -8.21
C MET A 209 -15.33 15.13 -9.30
N ALA A 210 -14.76 15.36 -10.49
CA ALA A 210 -15.44 15.92 -11.64
C ALA A 210 -16.22 14.86 -12.45
N GLY A 211 -16.20 13.59 -12.01
CA GLY A 211 -16.91 12.50 -12.68
C GLY A 211 -18.42 12.71 -12.72
N LYS A 212 -18.99 12.48 -13.89
CA LYS A 212 -20.43 12.66 -14.14
C LYS A 212 -21.18 11.33 -14.23
N VAL A 213 -20.47 10.24 -14.48
CA VAL A 213 -21.05 8.91 -14.59
C VAL A 213 -21.29 8.34 -13.19
N ASN A 214 -22.45 7.74 -12.97
CA ASN A 214 -22.76 7.10 -11.70
C ASN A 214 -22.08 5.73 -11.64
N LEU A 215 -21.54 5.38 -10.47
CA LEU A 215 -20.94 4.06 -10.18
C LEU A 215 -21.85 2.90 -10.60
N LYS A 216 -23.15 3.02 -10.31
CA LYS A 216 -24.15 2.00 -10.63
C LYS A 216 -24.32 1.79 -12.14
N GLU A 217 -24.25 2.83 -12.94
CA GLU A 217 -24.33 2.73 -14.41
C GLU A 217 -23.15 1.92 -14.97
N VAL A 218 -21.95 2.12 -14.41
CA VAL A 218 -20.77 1.33 -14.79
C VAL A 218 -20.90 -0.09 -14.30
N SER A 219 -21.31 -0.30 -13.04
CA SER A 219 -21.50 -1.63 -12.46
C SER A 219 -22.51 -2.48 -13.24
N GLU A 220 -23.62 -1.88 -13.73
CA GLU A 220 -24.66 -2.54 -14.53
C GLU A 220 -24.27 -2.72 -16.01
N SER A 221 -23.22 -2.02 -16.49
CA SER A 221 -22.77 -2.11 -17.88
C SER A 221 -22.03 -3.44 -18.15
N ASN A 222 -22.11 -3.90 -19.39
CA ASN A 222 -21.47 -5.16 -19.78
C ASN A 222 -19.99 -4.93 -20.13
N TYR A 223 -19.09 -5.33 -19.23
CA TYR A 223 -17.65 -5.36 -19.48
C TYR A 223 -17.07 -6.67 -18.94
N ASN A 224 -16.08 -7.21 -19.63
CA ASN A 224 -15.40 -8.44 -19.23
C ASN A 224 -14.17 -8.13 -18.33
N ARG A 225 -13.56 -6.97 -18.52
CA ARG A 225 -12.30 -6.58 -17.84
C ARG A 225 -12.34 -5.12 -17.44
N LEU A 226 -12.00 -4.83 -16.20
CA LEU A 226 -12.05 -3.50 -15.60
C LEU A 226 -10.68 -3.05 -15.09
N PHE A 227 -10.26 -1.84 -15.45
CA PHE A 227 -9.09 -1.16 -14.92
C PHE A 227 -9.54 0.10 -14.19
N LEU A 228 -9.63 0.02 -12.85
CA LEU A 228 -10.06 1.13 -12.00
C LEU A 228 -8.86 2.01 -11.63
N VAL A 229 -8.95 3.30 -11.88
CA VAL A 229 -7.90 4.28 -11.53
C VAL A 229 -8.38 5.15 -10.37
N ILE A 230 -7.59 5.19 -9.29
CA ILE A 230 -7.85 6.01 -8.11
C ILE A 230 -6.78 7.09 -8.01
N GLY A 231 -7.20 8.36 -8.00
CA GLY A 231 -6.33 9.51 -7.82
C GLY A 231 -6.09 9.89 -6.35
N GLY A 232 -5.07 10.71 -6.10
CA GLY A 232 -4.78 11.27 -4.78
C GLY A 232 -5.67 12.47 -4.42
N GLU A 233 -5.60 12.92 -3.17
CA GLU A 233 -6.41 14.03 -2.63
C GLU A 233 -5.95 15.39 -3.19
N ASP A 234 -4.65 15.63 -3.24
CA ASP A 234 -4.07 16.90 -3.69
C ASP A 234 -3.95 16.99 -5.21
N ARG A 235 -3.71 15.86 -5.84
CA ARG A 235 -3.59 15.68 -7.29
C ARG A 235 -4.49 14.53 -7.67
N SER A 236 -5.62 14.85 -8.23
CA SER A 236 -6.58 13.89 -8.77
C SER A 236 -5.93 12.97 -9.82
N VAL A 237 -6.70 12.19 -10.52
CA VAL A 237 -6.22 11.39 -11.65
C VAL A 237 -5.57 12.30 -12.70
N GLY A 238 -4.43 11.90 -13.24
CA GLY A 238 -3.70 12.66 -14.24
C GLY A 238 -4.54 12.91 -15.51
N GLN A 239 -4.43 14.11 -16.10
CA GLN A 239 -5.25 14.52 -17.27
C GLN A 239 -5.13 13.55 -18.45
N TYR A 240 -3.95 12.97 -18.68
CA TYR A 240 -3.75 11.97 -19.73
C TYR A 240 -4.65 10.75 -19.52
N ILE A 241 -4.75 10.27 -18.28
CA ILE A 241 -5.58 9.13 -17.91
C ILE A 241 -7.05 9.47 -18.05
N LEU A 242 -7.48 10.67 -17.59
CA LEU A 242 -8.85 11.15 -17.75
C LEU A 242 -9.27 11.22 -19.22
N ASN A 243 -8.36 11.62 -20.10
CA ASN A 243 -8.63 11.67 -21.56
C ASN A 243 -8.73 10.28 -22.21
N MET A 244 -8.12 9.26 -21.60
CA MET A 244 -8.15 7.87 -22.06
C MET A 244 -9.28 7.06 -21.41
N ALA A 245 -9.87 7.57 -20.33
CA ALA A 245 -10.90 6.84 -19.60
C ALA A 245 -12.18 6.67 -20.43
N ASP A 246 -12.71 5.46 -20.44
CA ASP A 246 -14.02 5.16 -21.02
C ASP A 246 -15.14 5.79 -20.17
N ASP A 247 -14.93 5.79 -18.83
CA ASP A 247 -15.84 6.44 -17.89
C ASP A 247 -15.05 7.21 -16.82
N ILE A 248 -15.54 8.41 -16.52
CA ILE A 248 -15.10 9.18 -15.36
C ILE A 248 -16.25 9.17 -14.36
N ILE A 249 -16.07 8.37 -13.31
CA ILE A 249 -17.08 8.17 -12.27
C ILE A 249 -16.89 9.15 -11.11
N GLY A 250 -18.00 9.63 -10.56
CA GLY A 250 -18.03 10.49 -9.39
C GLY A 250 -18.90 9.92 -8.29
N ILE A 251 -18.50 10.14 -7.03
CA ILE A 251 -19.34 9.84 -5.88
C ILE A 251 -20.14 11.08 -5.54
N ARG A 252 -21.47 10.99 -5.67
CA ARG A 252 -22.37 12.12 -5.41
C ARG A 252 -22.28 12.55 -3.94
N GLN A 253 -21.94 13.80 -3.72
CA GLN A 253 -21.85 14.42 -2.40
C GLN A 253 -23.08 15.30 -2.16
N GLN A 254 -23.63 15.24 -0.94
CA GLN A 254 -24.81 16.00 -0.53
C GLN A 254 -24.50 16.99 0.60
N GLY A 255 -23.31 16.92 1.16
CA GLY A 255 -22.87 17.75 2.27
C GLY A 255 -22.17 19.04 1.83
N GLN A 256 -21.72 19.83 2.82
CA GLN A 256 -20.96 21.06 2.57
C GLN A 256 -19.45 20.82 2.41
N VAL A 257 -18.96 19.64 2.80
CA VAL A 257 -17.54 19.26 2.62
C VAL A 257 -17.34 18.75 1.21
N ASN A 258 -16.35 19.29 0.50
CA ASN A 258 -16.20 19.13 -0.94
C ASN A 258 -15.43 17.86 -1.38
N SER A 259 -14.95 17.03 -0.45
CA SER A 259 -14.21 15.82 -0.81
C SER A 259 -14.35 14.72 0.24
N LEU A 260 -14.29 13.47 -0.20
CA LEU A 260 -14.04 12.30 0.63
C LEU A 260 -12.54 12.03 0.71
N ASN A 261 -12.10 11.42 1.81
CA ASN A 261 -10.76 10.83 1.84
C ASN A 261 -10.61 9.78 0.72
N ALA A 262 -9.45 9.76 0.06
CA ALA A 262 -9.19 8.91 -1.10
C ALA A 262 -9.44 7.42 -0.83
N SER A 263 -9.10 6.92 0.37
CA SER A 263 -9.32 5.52 0.73
C SER A 263 -10.80 5.18 0.94
N VAL A 264 -11.59 6.13 1.42
CA VAL A 264 -13.05 5.96 1.58
C VAL A 264 -13.70 5.95 0.19
N ALA A 265 -13.36 6.90 -0.67
CA ALA A 265 -13.88 6.96 -2.04
C ALA A 265 -13.53 5.70 -2.85
N ALA A 266 -12.28 5.24 -2.76
CA ALA A 266 -11.82 4.00 -3.37
C ALA A 266 -12.59 2.78 -2.85
N GLY A 267 -12.84 2.70 -1.53
CA GLY A 267 -13.61 1.62 -0.92
C GLY A 267 -15.04 1.54 -1.45
N ILE A 268 -15.72 2.69 -1.58
CA ILE A 268 -17.08 2.78 -2.14
C ILE A 268 -17.08 2.33 -3.60
N ALA A 269 -16.12 2.82 -4.40
CA ALA A 269 -16.04 2.46 -5.82
C ALA A 269 -15.77 0.96 -6.01
N MET A 270 -14.83 0.39 -5.26
CA MET A 270 -14.51 -1.03 -5.33
C MET A 270 -15.64 -1.92 -4.81
N PHE A 271 -16.38 -1.49 -3.79
CA PHE A 271 -17.56 -2.22 -3.31
C PHE A 271 -18.62 -2.32 -4.41
N GLU A 272 -18.98 -1.21 -5.06
CA GLU A 272 -20.01 -1.19 -6.11
C GLU A 272 -19.57 -1.94 -7.38
N LEU A 273 -18.32 -1.72 -7.83
CA LEU A 273 -17.77 -2.35 -9.03
C LEU A 273 -17.27 -3.79 -8.81
N GLY A 274 -17.12 -4.20 -7.56
CA GLY A 274 -16.68 -5.54 -7.15
C GLY A 274 -17.81 -6.55 -6.97
N GLN A 275 -19.07 -6.12 -7.05
CA GLN A 275 -20.21 -7.04 -6.97
C GLN A 275 -20.15 -8.05 -8.12
N ASP A 276 -20.26 -9.33 -7.80
CA ASP A 276 -20.40 -10.38 -8.80
C ASP A 276 -21.74 -10.22 -9.52
N LYS A 277 -21.71 -10.33 -10.85
CA LYS A 277 -22.89 -10.23 -11.71
C LYS A 277 -23.60 -11.56 -11.81
#